data_48bef47753b7a38ad4a74c0f0ee40825
#
_entry.id   48bef47753b7a38ad4a74c0f0ee40825
#
_cell.length_a   1.000
_cell.length_b   1.000
_cell.length_c   1.000
_cell.angle_alpha   90.00
_cell.angle_beta   90.00
_cell.angle_gamma   90.00
#
_symmetry.space_group_name_H-M   'P 1'
#
loop_
_entity.id
_entity.type
_entity.pdbx_description
1 polymer ?
#
loop_
_entity_poly.entity_id
_entity_poly.type
_entity_poly.pdbx_seq_one_letter_code
_entity_poly.pdbx_strand_id
1 'polypeptide(L)'
;MSTFEGPMLSIKSVNALSHYTDWTIGHVHSGALGWNGFMNFALIYFLVPRLWKTELYSVRLATIHFWIGTIGIIFYIISMWVAGITQGLMWRAFDSEGYLAYGNFVETVLRVVPMYWVRLIGGLLYLGGIILLVYNIWKTIAGAEVPEDEQASAPALTGPKPVYAGFQMMLETQPIKFGVWVLVAVLIGGVIEFIPMFAVKSNIPTIASVQPYTPLELEGRDIYVREGCYTCHSQMIRPFRAETEQSQLSEPINQLPGSAVFT
;
A
#
# COMPACT_ATOMS: atom_id res chain seq x y z
N MET A 1 5.86 -1.64 11.55
CA MET A 1 4.44 -2.03 11.55
C MET A 1 3.92 -2.29 10.14
N SER A 2 4.04 -1.39 9.20
CA SER A 2 3.52 -1.56 7.82
C SER A 2 3.98 -2.88 7.15
N THR A 3 5.26 -3.23 7.23
CA THR A 3 5.81 -4.46 6.63
C THR A 3 5.24 -5.74 7.25
N PHE A 4 4.88 -5.72 8.53
CA PHE A 4 4.24 -6.85 9.21
C PHE A 4 2.76 -6.95 8.87
N GLU A 5 2.10 -5.81 8.72
CA GLU A 5 0.67 -5.72 8.43
C GLU A 5 0.33 -6.31 7.04
N GLY A 6 1.21 -6.12 6.03
CA GLY A 6 1.01 -6.70 4.70
C GLY A 6 0.78 -8.21 4.70
N PRO A 7 1.72 -9.03 5.23
CA PRO A 7 1.52 -10.47 5.39
C PRO A 7 0.30 -10.83 6.23
N MET A 8 0.01 -10.06 7.29
CA MET A 8 -1.19 -10.27 8.11
C MET A 8 -2.47 -10.09 7.29
N LEU A 9 -2.55 -9.04 6.45
CA LEU A 9 -3.69 -8.78 5.58
C LEU A 9 -3.87 -9.84 4.48
N SER A 10 -2.85 -10.63 4.18
CA SER A 10 -2.94 -11.75 3.23
C SER A 10 -3.55 -13.02 3.82
N ILE A 11 -3.67 -13.12 5.15
CA ILE A 11 -4.35 -14.24 5.80
C ILE A 11 -5.84 -14.20 5.43
N LYS A 12 -6.41 -15.32 4.93
CA LYS A 12 -7.80 -15.37 4.40
C LYS A 12 -8.84 -14.75 5.33
N SER A 13 -8.81 -15.06 6.62
CA SER A 13 -9.75 -14.50 7.60
C SER A 13 -9.61 -13.02 7.83
N VAL A 14 -8.38 -12.49 7.81
CA VAL A 14 -8.08 -11.07 7.94
C VAL A 14 -8.40 -10.34 6.64
N ASN A 15 -8.04 -10.94 5.50
CA ASN A 15 -8.36 -10.39 4.18
C ASN A 15 -9.87 -10.25 3.98
N ALA A 16 -10.65 -11.27 4.35
CA ALA A 16 -12.11 -11.22 4.28
C ALA A 16 -12.71 -10.06 5.10
N LEU A 17 -12.02 -9.61 6.16
CA LEU A 17 -12.45 -8.46 6.96
C LEU A 17 -11.96 -7.12 6.38
N SER A 18 -10.73 -7.09 5.90
CA SER A 18 -10.04 -5.86 5.50
C SER A 18 -10.21 -5.47 4.04
N HIS A 19 -10.55 -6.43 3.18
CA HIS A 19 -10.62 -6.23 1.73
C HIS A 19 -11.66 -5.16 1.35
N TYR A 20 -11.26 -4.21 0.52
CA TYR A 20 -12.04 -3.03 0.13
C TYR A 20 -12.49 -2.11 1.28
N THR A 21 -11.93 -2.25 2.47
CA THR A 21 -12.21 -1.35 3.58
C THR A 21 -11.14 -0.26 3.74
N ASP A 22 -11.42 0.72 4.57
CA ASP A 22 -10.46 1.77 4.94
C ASP A 22 -9.22 1.23 5.68
N TRP A 23 -9.26 -0.01 6.17
CA TRP A 23 -8.07 -0.64 6.74
C TRP A 23 -6.93 -0.74 5.73
N THR A 24 -7.23 -1.13 4.49
CA THR A 24 -6.23 -1.17 3.41
C THR A 24 -5.66 0.22 3.13
N ILE A 25 -6.49 1.26 3.20
CA ILE A 25 -6.04 2.66 3.06
C ILE A 25 -5.09 3.05 4.21
N GLY A 26 -5.41 2.67 5.45
CA GLY A 26 -4.53 2.85 6.62
C GLY A 26 -3.17 2.18 6.43
N HIS A 27 -3.18 0.93 5.96
CA HIS A 27 -1.98 0.17 5.66
C HIS A 27 -1.09 0.87 4.61
N VAL A 28 -1.66 1.26 3.48
CA VAL A 28 -0.91 1.95 2.41
C VAL A 28 -0.30 3.26 2.91
N HIS A 29 -1.05 4.06 3.68
CA HIS A 29 -0.57 5.34 4.18
C HIS A 29 0.46 5.18 5.30
N SER A 30 0.40 4.12 6.10
CA SER A 30 1.47 3.79 7.06
C SER A 30 2.80 3.52 6.35
N GLY A 31 2.77 2.90 5.18
CA GLY A 31 3.94 2.68 4.34
C GLY A 31 4.37 3.94 3.59
N ALA A 32 3.45 4.58 2.87
CA ALA A 32 3.76 5.71 2.00
C ALA A 32 4.15 6.97 2.78
N LEU A 33 3.32 7.40 3.73
CA LEU A 33 3.56 8.62 4.50
C LEU A 33 4.38 8.35 5.78
N GLY A 34 4.14 7.23 6.46
CA GLY A 34 4.90 6.86 7.65
C GLY A 34 6.32 6.42 7.28
N TRP A 35 6.48 5.31 6.59
CA TRP A 35 7.81 4.79 6.26
C TRP A 35 8.55 5.66 5.22
N ASN A 36 8.06 5.72 4.00
CA ASN A 36 8.71 6.45 2.92
C ASN A 36 8.81 7.96 3.19
N GLY A 37 7.74 8.57 3.70
CA GLY A 37 7.70 9.99 3.99
C GLY A 37 8.82 10.39 4.97
N PHE A 38 8.89 9.74 6.13
CA PHE A 38 9.92 10.07 7.13
C PHE A 38 11.34 9.74 6.69
N MET A 39 11.54 8.67 5.90
CA MET A 39 12.85 8.38 5.31
C MET A 39 13.29 9.50 4.36
N ASN A 40 12.40 9.99 3.51
CA ASN A 40 12.69 11.10 2.62
C ASN A 40 12.94 12.42 3.38
N PHE A 41 12.18 12.70 4.43
CA PHE A 41 12.40 13.89 5.26
C PHE A 41 13.77 13.83 5.96
N ALA A 42 14.13 12.67 6.51
CA ALA A 42 15.46 12.47 7.10
C ALA A 42 16.56 12.68 6.06
N LEU A 43 16.40 12.16 4.84
CA LEU A 43 17.33 12.33 3.75
C LEU A 43 17.48 13.81 3.36
N ILE A 44 16.39 14.55 3.25
CA ILE A 44 16.39 15.99 2.94
C ILE A 44 17.15 16.76 4.03
N TYR A 45 16.84 16.54 5.31
CA TYR A 45 17.54 17.20 6.42
C TYR A 45 19.02 16.82 6.50
N PHE A 46 19.38 15.63 6.02
CA PHE A 46 20.77 15.19 5.98
C PHE A 46 21.53 15.78 4.79
N LEU A 47 20.95 15.76 3.59
CA LEU A 47 21.64 16.13 2.36
C LEU A 47 21.71 17.65 2.14
N VAL A 48 20.59 18.36 2.36
CA VAL A 48 20.54 19.77 2.00
C VAL A 48 21.60 20.62 2.70
N PRO A 49 21.80 20.55 4.03
CA PRO A 49 22.88 21.31 4.67
C PRO A 49 24.27 20.95 4.15
N ARG A 50 24.49 19.68 3.78
CA ARG A 50 25.78 19.21 3.24
C ARG A 50 26.04 19.69 1.83
N LEU A 51 25.01 19.66 0.97
CA LEU A 51 25.12 20.13 -0.42
C LEU A 51 25.38 21.63 -0.50
N TRP A 52 24.75 22.41 0.39
CA TRP A 52 24.94 23.87 0.47
C TRP A 52 26.03 24.29 1.45
N LYS A 53 26.77 23.34 2.05
CA LYS A 53 27.84 23.58 3.03
C LYS A 53 27.45 24.58 4.12
N THR A 54 26.23 24.44 4.62
CA THR A 54 25.65 25.32 5.65
C THR A 54 25.05 24.48 6.78
N GLU A 55 24.76 25.13 7.89
CA GLU A 55 23.98 24.52 8.97
C GLU A 55 22.49 24.66 8.70
N LEU A 56 21.71 23.71 9.26
CA LEU A 56 20.26 23.78 9.18
C LEU A 56 19.77 25.06 9.86
N TYR A 57 18.90 25.82 9.19
CA TYR A 57 18.35 27.07 9.72
C TYR A 57 17.78 26.94 11.12
N SER A 58 17.03 25.84 11.39
CA SER A 58 16.49 25.62 12.72
C SER A 58 16.28 24.14 13.01
N VAL A 59 17.07 23.59 13.94
CA VAL A 59 16.86 22.23 14.48
C VAL A 59 15.54 22.13 15.24
N ARG A 60 15.10 23.22 15.89
CA ARG A 60 13.81 23.26 16.59
C ARG A 60 12.63 23.05 15.63
N LEU A 61 12.65 23.71 14.47
CA LEU A 61 11.61 23.50 13.44
C LEU A 61 11.62 22.07 12.91
N ALA A 62 12.78 21.46 12.73
CA ALA A 62 12.89 20.06 12.33
C ALA A 62 12.29 19.13 13.37
N THR A 63 12.54 19.39 14.65
CA THR A 63 11.97 18.62 15.77
C THR A 63 10.43 18.79 15.84
N ILE A 64 9.94 20.03 15.67
CA ILE A 64 8.48 20.28 15.65
C ILE A 64 7.84 19.58 14.45
N HIS A 65 8.43 19.66 13.26
CA HIS A 65 7.97 18.95 12.07
C HIS A 65 7.87 17.43 12.34
N PHE A 66 8.92 16.84 12.90
CA PHE A 66 8.94 15.41 13.22
C PHE A 66 7.77 15.01 14.13
N TRP A 67 7.55 15.73 15.22
CA TRP A 67 6.48 15.38 16.17
C TRP A 67 5.09 15.65 15.65
N ILE A 68 4.86 16.77 14.99
CA ILE A 68 3.56 17.09 14.38
C ILE A 68 3.24 16.08 13.26
N GLY A 69 4.22 15.76 12.40
CA GLY A 69 4.06 14.75 11.36
C GLY A 69 3.79 13.36 11.95
N THR A 70 4.51 12.98 13.02
CA THR A 70 4.31 11.69 13.70
C THR A 70 2.91 11.59 14.32
N ILE A 71 2.45 12.60 15.02
CA ILE A 71 1.10 12.62 15.61
C ILE A 71 0.06 12.61 14.48
N GLY A 72 0.29 13.40 13.43
CA GLY A 72 -0.59 13.47 12.27
C GLY A 72 -0.79 12.12 11.59
N ILE A 73 0.29 11.40 11.30
CA ILE A 73 0.19 10.09 10.65
C ILE A 73 -0.40 9.02 11.57
N ILE A 74 -0.15 9.08 12.88
CA ILE A 74 -0.76 8.19 13.86
C ILE A 74 -2.28 8.36 13.87
N PHE A 75 -2.79 9.60 13.93
CA PHE A 75 -4.22 9.87 13.89
C PHE A 75 -4.85 9.39 12.57
N TYR A 76 -4.14 9.61 11.47
CA TYR A 76 -4.59 9.13 10.16
C TYR A 76 -4.73 7.61 10.13
N ILE A 77 -3.69 6.88 10.51
CA ILE A 77 -3.64 5.41 10.43
C ILE A 77 -4.67 4.78 11.39
N ILE A 78 -4.70 5.21 12.65
CA ILE A 78 -5.62 4.65 13.65
C ILE A 78 -7.07 4.87 13.22
N SER A 79 -7.41 6.06 12.74
CA SER A 79 -8.77 6.33 12.26
C SER A 79 -9.17 5.42 11.09
N MET A 80 -8.25 5.14 10.17
CA MET A 80 -8.51 4.24 9.04
C MET A 80 -8.62 2.78 9.47
N TRP A 81 -7.83 2.34 10.43
CA TRP A 81 -7.98 0.99 11.00
C TRP A 81 -9.33 0.81 11.68
N VAL A 82 -9.73 1.76 12.52
CA VAL A 82 -11.02 1.70 13.20
C VAL A 82 -12.17 1.76 12.20
N ALA A 83 -12.11 2.65 11.22
CA ALA A 83 -13.10 2.74 10.14
C ALA A 83 -13.17 1.43 9.34
N GLY A 84 -12.04 0.90 8.91
CA GLY A 84 -11.97 -0.31 8.10
C GLY A 84 -12.43 -1.57 8.83
N ILE A 85 -12.06 -1.73 10.11
CA ILE A 85 -12.57 -2.84 10.93
C ILE A 85 -14.09 -2.71 11.11
N THR A 86 -14.59 -1.51 11.38
CA THR A 86 -16.04 -1.25 11.50
C THR A 86 -16.77 -1.60 10.20
N GLN A 87 -16.27 -1.14 9.07
CA GLN A 87 -16.82 -1.48 7.75
C GLN A 87 -16.85 -3.00 7.52
N GLY A 88 -15.71 -3.66 7.72
CA GLY A 88 -15.62 -5.10 7.51
C GLY A 88 -16.54 -5.93 8.41
N LEU A 89 -16.70 -5.52 9.67
CA LEU A 89 -17.63 -6.17 10.59
C LEU A 89 -19.09 -5.95 10.20
N MET A 90 -19.45 -4.71 9.83
CA MET A 90 -20.82 -4.38 9.42
C MET A 90 -21.20 -5.09 8.11
N TRP A 91 -20.31 -5.16 7.15
CA TRP A 91 -20.56 -5.81 5.85
C TRP A 91 -20.62 -7.34 5.93
N ARG A 92 -20.21 -7.91 7.05
CA ARG A 92 -20.27 -9.36 7.33
C ARG A 92 -21.32 -9.75 8.36
N ALA A 93 -22.05 -8.77 8.90
CA ALA A 93 -23.10 -9.05 9.86
C ALA A 93 -24.36 -9.51 9.13
N PHE A 94 -24.91 -10.64 9.57
CA PHE A 94 -26.17 -11.21 9.08
C PHE A 94 -27.17 -11.27 10.21
N ASP A 95 -28.44 -11.12 9.89
CA ASP A 95 -29.55 -11.35 10.80
C ASP A 95 -29.86 -12.85 10.96
N SER A 96 -30.89 -13.17 11.75
CA SER A 96 -31.31 -14.53 11.98
C SER A 96 -31.91 -15.26 10.75
N GLU A 97 -32.31 -14.47 9.75
CA GLU A 97 -32.88 -14.95 8.50
C GLU A 97 -31.82 -15.11 7.40
N GLY A 98 -30.57 -14.66 7.65
CA GLY A 98 -29.45 -14.78 6.73
C GLY A 98 -29.26 -13.58 5.79
N TYR A 99 -30.02 -12.50 5.97
CA TYR A 99 -29.85 -11.26 5.23
C TYR A 99 -28.78 -10.38 5.89
N LEU A 100 -28.24 -9.42 5.12
CA LEU A 100 -27.32 -8.44 5.68
C LEU A 100 -28.01 -7.62 6.77
N ALA A 101 -27.44 -7.63 7.99
CA ALA A 101 -27.96 -6.85 9.10
C ALA A 101 -27.90 -5.33 8.81
N TYR A 102 -26.97 -4.90 7.96
CA TYR A 102 -26.78 -3.50 7.51
C TYR A 102 -26.88 -3.45 5.98
N GLY A 103 -28.11 -3.66 5.47
CA GLY A 103 -28.34 -3.68 4.02
C GLY A 103 -28.20 -2.32 3.33
N ASN A 104 -28.27 -1.22 4.09
CA ASN A 104 -28.09 0.12 3.57
C ASN A 104 -26.63 0.60 3.72
N PHE A 105 -25.94 0.82 2.59
CA PHE A 105 -24.57 1.30 2.58
C PHE A 105 -24.36 2.62 3.35
N VAL A 106 -25.34 3.53 3.29
CA VAL A 106 -25.29 4.82 3.98
C VAL A 106 -25.18 4.66 5.50
N GLU A 107 -25.74 3.59 6.07
CA GLU A 107 -25.65 3.32 7.49
C GLU A 107 -24.20 3.07 7.94
N THR A 108 -23.46 2.29 7.16
CA THR A 108 -22.02 2.08 7.40
C THR A 108 -21.24 3.38 7.26
N VAL A 109 -21.53 4.20 6.23
CA VAL A 109 -20.89 5.50 6.05
C VAL A 109 -21.08 6.39 7.26
N LEU A 110 -22.31 6.51 7.75
CA LEU A 110 -22.62 7.34 8.93
C LEU A 110 -21.87 6.88 10.19
N ARG A 111 -21.67 5.57 10.35
CA ARG A 111 -20.91 5.01 11.47
C ARG A 111 -19.43 5.39 11.45
N VAL A 112 -18.82 5.52 10.27
CA VAL A 112 -17.39 5.81 10.16
C VAL A 112 -17.07 7.30 10.00
N VAL A 113 -18.05 8.16 9.77
CA VAL A 113 -17.86 9.64 9.67
C VAL A 113 -17.01 10.22 10.82
N PRO A 114 -17.19 9.87 12.10
CA PRO A 114 -16.33 10.38 13.17
C PRO A 114 -14.85 10.08 12.95
N MET A 115 -14.52 8.91 12.37
CA MET A 115 -13.14 8.54 12.05
C MET A 115 -12.58 9.37 10.89
N TYR A 116 -13.41 9.79 9.95
CA TYR A 116 -13.01 10.69 8.88
C TYR A 116 -12.65 12.09 9.38
N TRP A 117 -13.30 12.58 10.43
CA TRP A 117 -12.88 13.82 11.08
C TRP A 117 -11.51 13.67 11.76
N VAL A 118 -11.25 12.55 12.45
CA VAL A 118 -9.93 12.27 13.04
C VAL A 118 -8.87 12.16 11.94
N ARG A 119 -9.19 11.50 10.82
CA ARG A 119 -8.34 11.43 9.64
C ARG A 119 -8.00 12.81 9.08
N LEU A 120 -8.99 13.68 8.95
CA LEU A 120 -8.81 15.03 8.47
C LEU A 120 -7.85 15.82 9.37
N ILE A 121 -8.03 15.76 10.69
CA ILE A 121 -7.14 16.41 11.66
C ILE A 121 -5.71 15.85 11.50
N GLY A 122 -5.57 14.53 11.42
CA GLY A 122 -4.28 13.88 11.18
C GLY A 122 -3.59 14.35 9.90
N GLY A 123 -4.35 14.42 8.80
CA GLY A 123 -3.87 14.91 7.52
C GLY A 123 -3.43 16.39 7.55
N LEU A 124 -4.19 17.24 8.23
CA LEU A 124 -3.85 18.66 8.40
C LEU A 124 -2.59 18.86 9.25
N LEU A 125 -2.41 18.06 10.32
CA LEU A 125 -1.19 18.08 11.12
C LEU A 125 0.03 17.64 10.27
N TYR A 126 -0.11 16.58 9.51
CA TYR A 126 0.95 16.11 8.63
C TYR A 126 1.32 17.15 7.57
N LEU A 127 0.32 17.76 6.92
CA LEU A 127 0.54 18.86 5.96
C LEU A 127 1.19 20.07 6.62
N GLY A 128 0.76 20.45 7.83
CA GLY A 128 1.40 21.52 8.62
C GLY A 128 2.87 21.22 8.89
N GLY A 129 3.19 19.96 9.21
CA GLY A 129 4.56 19.50 9.34
C GLY A 129 5.37 19.69 8.06
N ILE A 130 4.82 19.32 6.90
CA ILE A 130 5.48 19.51 5.59
C ILE A 130 5.75 21.00 5.31
N ILE A 131 4.82 21.88 5.63
CA ILE A 131 5.00 23.33 5.46
C ILE A 131 6.21 23.82 6.30
N LEU A 132 6.33 23.34 7.55
CA LEU A 132 7.49 23.66 8.39
C LEU A 132 8.79 23.11 7.83
N LEU A 133 8.80 21.91 7.27
CA LEU A 133 9.93 21.32 6.55
C LEU A 133 10.36 22.25 5.39
N VAL A 134 9.41 22.56 4.51
CA VAL A 134 9.68 23.40 3.32
C VAL A 134 10.25 24.75 3.73
N TYR A 135 9.65 25.41 4.73
CA TYR A 135 10.14 26.67 5.24
C TYR A 135 11.56 26.57 5.81
N ASN A 136 11.84 25.55 6.61
CA ASN A 136 13.15 25.32 7.23
C ASN A 136 14.22 25.09 6.16
N ILE A 137 13.93 24.24 5.18
CA ILE A 137 14.85 23.94 4.07
C ILE A 137 15.04 25.16 3.18
N TRP A 138 13.98 25.88 2.83
CA TRP A 138 14.09 27.12 2.07
C TRP A 138 14.99 28.15 2.76
N LYS A 139 14.83 28.36 4.06
CA LYS A 139 15.68 29.25 4.86
C LYS A 139 17.13 28.77 4.94
N THR A 140 17.35 27.47 5.03
CA THR A 140 18.68 26.87 4.99
C THR A 140 19.39 27.18 3.69
N ILE A 141 18.72 27.00 2.55
CA ILE A 141 19.27 27.26 1.22
C ILE A 141 19.49 28.78 1.00
N ALA A 142 18.52 29.61 1.35
CA ALA A 142 18.59 31.04 1.16
C ALA A 142 19.67 31.74 2.01
N GLY A 143 20.08 31.14 3.11
CA GLY A 143 21.15 31.61 3.97
C GLY A 143 22.54 31.03 3.64
N ALA A 144 22.65 30.16 2.64
CA ALA A 144 23.89 29.52 2.28
C ALA A 144 24.72 30.44 1.35
N GLU A 145 25.97 30.64 1.72
CA GLU A 145 26.97 31.21 0.82
C GLU A 145 27.59 30.06 0.03
N VAL A 146 27.15 29.83 -1.18
CA VAL A 146 27.74 28.80 -2.05
C VAL A 146 29.06 29.33 -2.60
N PRO A 147 30.21 28.73 -2.23
CA PRO A 147 31.50 29.15 -2.79
C PRO A 147 31.49 28.91 -4.30
N GLU A 148 31.78 29.94 -5.08
CA GLU A 148 32.01 29.79 -6.51
C GLU A 148 33.33 28.99 -6.72
N ASP A 149 33.28 27.98 -7.60
CA ASP A 149 34.45 27.21 -8.08
C ASP A 149 35.27 26.41 -7.05
N GLU A 150 34.66 25.75 -6.07
CA GLU A 150 35.39 24.79 -5.28
C GLU A 150 35.63 23.48 -6.08
N GLN A 151 36.89 23.20 -6.41
CA GLN A 151 37.25 21.93 -7.06
C GLN A 151 36.91 20.75 -6.12
N ALA A 152 36.10 19.85 -6.59
CA ALA A 152 35.82 18.61 -5.85
C ALA A 152 37.12 17.80 -5.73
N SER A 153 37.65 17.66 -4.52
CA SER A 153 38.73 16.73 -4.25
C SER A 153 38.20 15.32 -4.12
N ALA A 154 38.40 14.49 -5.14
CA ALA A 154 38.15 13.07 -5.03
C ALA A 154 39.39 12.37 -4.41
N PRO A 155 39.22 11.42 -3.48
CA PRO A 155 40.30 10.58 -3.03
C PRO A 155 40.97 9.88 -4.22
N ALA A 156 42.30 9.80 -4.22
CA ALA A 156 43.02 9.10 -5.28
C ALA A 156 42.53 7.65 -5.38
N LEU A 157 42.23 7.21 -6.62
CA LEU A 157 41.79 5.83 -6.90
C LEU A 157 42.83 4.74 -6.58
N THR A 158 44.03 5.16 -6.15
CA THR A 158 45.21 4.32 -5.88
C THR A 158 45.32 3.80 -4.43
N GLY A 159 44.29 3.96 -3.61
CA GLY A 159 44.25 3.36 -2.28
C GLY A 159 44.21 1.82 -2.33
N PRO A 160 44.72 1.10 -1.31
CA PRO A 160 44.54 -0.34 -1.24
C PRO A 160 43.07 -0.67 -1.33
N LYS A 161 42.69 -1.60 -2.22
CA LYS A 161 41.31 -2.04 -2.36
C LYS A 161 40.82 -2.49 -0.99
N PRO A 162 39.72 -1.96 -0.46
CA PRO A 162 39.23 -2.37 0.83
C PRO A 162 39.01 -3.89 0.83
N VAL A 163 39.58 -4.58 1.81
CA VAL A 163 39.34 -6.02 2.01
C VAL A 163 37.92 -6.14 2.59
N TYR A 164 36.97 -6.47 1.74
CA TYR A 164 35.59 -6.66 2.16
C TYR A 164 35.47 -7.98 2.92
N ALA A 165 35.33 -7.89 4.22
CA ALA A 165 35.12 -9.06 5.09
C ALA A 165 33.58 -9.26 5.27
N GLY A 166 33.09 -10.41 4.82
CA GLY A 166 31.71 -10.83 5.04
C GLY A 166 30.86 -10.93 3.75
N PHE A 167 29.87 -11.80 3.81
CA PHE A 167 28.99 -12.13 2.68
C PHE A 167 28.21 -10.90 2.15
N GLN A 168 27.68 -10.08 3.07
CA GLN A 168 26.93 -8.88 2.70
C GLN A 168 27.80 -7.89 1.93
N MET A 169 29.00 -7.60 2.45
CA MET A 169 29.92 -6.68 1.79
C MET A 169 30.39 -7.20 0.43
N MET A 170 30.55 -8.51 0.30
CA MET A 170 30.87 -9.14 -0.99
C MET A 170 29.73 -8.90 -2.00
N LEU A 171 28.47 -9.02 -1.60
CA LEU A 171 27.32 -8.78 -2.46
C LEU A 171 27.23 -7.32 -2.87
N GLU A 172 27.38 -6.37 -1.93
CA GLU A 172 27.26 -4.93 -2.19
C GLU A 172 28.35 -4.42 -3.14
N THR A 173 29.54 -5.02 -3.10
CA THR A 173 30.68 -4.56 -3.91
C THR A 173 30.83 -5.29 -5.24
N GLN A 174 30.07 -6.35 -5.46
CA GLN A 174 30.09 -7.14 -6.70
C GLN A 174 28.72 -7.18 -7.35
N PRO A 175 28.32 -6.10 -8.07
CA PRO A 175 26.96 -5.95 -8.58
C PRO A 175 26.50 -7.09 -9.50
N ILE A 176 27.43 -7.71 -10.24
CA ILE A 176 27.10 -8.86 -11.09
C ILE A 176 26.72 -10.08 -10.23
N LYS A 177 27.49 -10.37 -9.19
CA LYS A 177 27.17 -11.51 -8.28
C LYS A 177 25.88 -11.23 -7.51
N PHE A 178 25.69 -10.00 -7.05
CA PHE A 178 24.44 -9.59 -6.42
C PHE A 178 23.24 -9.80 -7.37
N GLY A 179 23.35 -9.33 -8.61
CA GLY A 179 22.33 -9.53 -9.64
C GLY A 179 22.00 -11.00 -9.90
N VAL A 180 23.03 -11.87 -9.97
CA VAL A 180 22.84 -13.31 -10.12
C VAL A 180 22.10 -13.90 -8.92
N TRP A 181 22.48 -13.54 -7.69
CA TRP A 181 21.78 -14.03 -6.49
C TRP A 181 20.33 -13.53 -6.40
N VAL A 182 20.08 -12.29 -6.79
CA VAL A 182 18.70 -11.75 -6.89
C VAL A 182 17.90 -12.56 -7.91
N LEU A 183 18.47 -12.81 -9.10
CA LEU A 183 17.80 -13.62 -10.13
C LEU A 183 17.50 -15.04 -9.63
N VAL A 184 18.47 -15.69 -8.95
CA VAL A 184 18.25 -17.01 -8.36
C VAL A 184 17.13 -16.98 -7.31
N ALA A 185 17.11 -15.99 -6.44
CA ALA A 185 16.05 -15.85 -5.43
C ALA A 185 14.67 -15.65 -6.08
N VAL A 186 14.58 -14.81 -7.11
CA VAL A 186 13.33 -14.59 -7.88
C VAL A 186 12.87 -15.86 -8.57
N LEU A 187 13.79 -16.62 -9.19
CA LEU A 187 13.46 -17.88 -9.84
C LEU A 187 12.98 -18.94 -8.84
N ILE A 188 13.63 -19.04 -7.68
CA ILE A 188 13.20 -19.95 -6.60
C ILE A 188 11.80 -19.56 -6.12
N GLY A 189 11.56 -18.27 -5.84
CA GLY A 189 10.25 -17.78 -5.44
C GLY A 189 9.19 -18.04 -6.51
N GLY A 190 9.52 -17.78 -7.78
CA GLY A 190 8.63 -18.09 -8.91
C GLY A 190 8.30 -19.57 -9.02
N VAL A 191 9.29 -20.46 -8.88
CA VAL A 191 9.05 -21.90 -8.91
C VAL A 191 8.15 -22.36 -7.75
N ILE A 192 8.37 -21.84 -6.54
CA ILE A 192 7.54 -22.15 -5.38
C ILE A 192 6.09 -21.72 -5.58
N GLU A 193 5.87 -20.60 -6.25
CA GLU A 193 4.52 -20.06 -6.53
C GLU A 193 3.86 -20.77 -7.73
N PHE A 194 4.56 -20.84 -8.86
CA PHE A 194 3.97 -21.33 -10.12
C PHE A 194 3.76 -22.84 -10.16
N ILE A 195 4.67 -23.64 -9.61
CA ILE A 195 4.52 -25.12 -9.67
C ILE A 195 3.25 -25.58 -8.93
N PRO A 196 2.96 -25.16 -7.70
CA PRO A 196 1.72 -25.53 -7.05
C PRO A 196 0.46 -25.03 -7.80
N MET A 197 0.52 -23.83 -8.40
CA MET A 197 -0.60 -23.29 -9.16
C MET A 197 -1.00 -24.20 -10.34
N PHE A 198 -0.03 -24.79 -11.03
CA PHE A 198 -0.32 -25.68 -12.17
C PHE A 198 -0.46 -27.16 -11.76
N ALA A 199 0.22 -27.59 -10.72
CA ALA A 199 0.23 -29.01 -10.31
C ALA A 199 -0.96 -29.38 -9.42
N VAL A 200 -1.46 -28.45 -8.62
CA VAL A 200 -2.58 -28.71 -7.69
C VAL A 200 -3.90 -28.38 -8.37
N LYS A 201 -4.59 -29.43 -8.84
CA LYS A 201 -5.88 -29.28 -9.55
C LYS A 201 -6.96 -28.56 -8.75
N SER A 202 -6.92 -28.63 -7.42
CA SER A 202 -7.87 -27.94 -6.53
C SER A 202 -7.66 -26.43 -6.50
N ASN A 203 -6.51 -25.91 -6.94
CA ASN A 203 -6.25 -24.47 -7.02
C ASN A 203 -6.93 -23.81 -8.23
N ILE A 204 -7.32 -24.60 -9.22
CA ILE A 204 -8.04 -24.14 -10.40
C ILE A 204 -9.34 -24.90 -10.46
N PRO A 205 -10.38 -24.49 -9.71
CA PRO A 205 -11.67 -25.14 -9.79
C PRO A 205 -12.25 -24.93 -11.20
N THR A 206 -12.46 -26.02 -11.90
CA THR A 206 -13.19 -26.00 -13.16
C THR A 206 -14.67 -26.16 -12.86
N ILE A 207 -15.44 -25.11 -13.13
CA ILE A 207 -16.91 -25.17 -13.01
C ILE A 207 -17.44 -25.52 -14.39
N ALA A 208 -18.19 -26.62 -14.48
CA ALA A 208 -18.70 -27.14 -15.75
C ALA A 208 -19.65 -26.15 -16.46
N SER A 209 -20.25 -25.22 -15.72
CA SER A 209 -21.14 -24.16 -16.23
C SER A 209 -20.41 -22.95 -16.79
N VAL A 210 -19.09 -22.83 -16.55
CA VAL A 210 -18.31 -21.71 -17.12
C VAL A 210 -18.00 -21.98 -18.57
N GLN A 211 -18.53 -21.13 -19.43
CA GLN A 211 -18.28 -21.16 -20.89
C GLN A 211 -17.52 -19.90 -21.33
N PRO A 212 -16.80 -19.96 -22.44
CA PRO A 212 -16.21 -18.77 -23.04
C PRO A 212 -17.28 -17.71 -23.32
N TYR A 213 -16.93 -16.44 -23.16
CA TYR A 213 -17.81 -15.34 -23.50
C TYR A 213 -18.30 -15.43 -24.95
N THR A 214 -19.58 -15.20 -25.16
CA THR A 214 -20.08 -14.88 -26.50
C THR A 214 -19.48 -13.55 -26.97
N PRO A 215 -19.46 -13.25 -28.29
CA PRO A 215 -18.92 -12.00 -28.79
C PRO A 215 -19.54 -10.75 -28.16
N LEU A 216 -20.84 -10.76 -27.90
CA LEU A 216 -21.54 -9.63 -27.27
C LEU A 216 -21.19 -9.46 -25.79
N GLU A 217 -21.04 -10.55 -25.06
CA GLU A 217 -20.62 -10.52 -23.66
C GLU A 217 -19.16 -10.06 -23.54
N LEU A 218 -18.29 -10.49 -24.45
CA LEU A 218 -16.91 -10.05 -24.51
C LEU A 218 -16.82 -8.54 -24.76
N GLU A 219 -17.59 -8.02 -25.70
CA GLU A 219 -17.65 -6.59 -25.97
C GLU A 219 -18.19 -5.81 -24.77
N GLY A 220 -19.22 -6.32 -24.10
CA GLY A 220 -19.75 -5.74 -22.87
C GLY A 220 -18.71 -5.70 -21.74
N ARG A 221 -17.90 -6.77 -21.59
CA ARG A 221 -16.78 -6.81 -20.67
C ARG A 221 -15.69 -5.78 -21.03
N ASP A 222 -15.38 -5.67 -22.30
CA ASP A 222 -14.35 -4.73 -22.77
C ASP A 222 -14.79 -3.28 -22.57
N ILE A 223 -16.07 -2.97 -22.73
CA ILE A 223 -16.66 -1.67 -22.38
C ILE A 223 -16.53 -1.45 -20.86
N TYR A 224 -16.91 -2.41 -20.04
CA TYR A 224 -16.80 -2.35 -18.58
C TYR A 224 -15.36 -2.05 -18.12
N VAL A 225 -14.36 -2.68 -18.74
CA VAL A 225 -12.95 -2.42 -18.45
C VAL A 225 -12.50 -1.06 -18.96
N ARG A 226 -12.88 -0.70 -20.20
CA ARG A 226 -12.50 0.56 -20.85
C ARG A 226 -13.03 1.77 -20.10
N GLU A 227 -14.29 1.73 -19.64
CA GLU A 227 -14.94 2.81 -18.90
C GLU A 227 -14.50 2.86 -17.42
N GLY A 228 -13.66 1.93 -16.98
CA GLY A 228 -13.15 1.90 -15.62
C GLY A 228 -14.18 1.52 -14.55
N CYS A 229 -15.28 0.90 -14.93
CA CYS A 229 -16.36 0.52 -14.01
C CYS A 229 -15.86 -0.42 -12.89
N TYR A 230 -14.82 -1.23 -13.17
CA TYR A 230 -14.19 -2.14 -12.21
C TYR A 230 -13.54 -1.44 -11.01
N THR A 231 -13.27 -0.13 -11.09
CA THR A 231 -12.69 0.63 -9.98
C THR A 231 -13.68 0.82 -8.82
N CYS A 232 -14.97 0.87 -9.12
CA CYS A 232 -16.05 1.01 -8.15
C CYS A 232 -16.91 -0.26 -8.03
N HIS A 233 -17.10 -0.98 -9.14
CA HIS A 233 -17.92 -2.18 -9.25
C HIS A 233 -17.06 -3.37 -9.62
N SER A 234 -16.51 -4.04 -8.60
CA SER A 234 -15.75 -5.28 -8.81
C SER A 234 -16.69 -6.41 -9.30
N GLN A 235 -16.21 -7.18 -10.28
CA GLN A 235 -16.86 -8.45 -10.66
C GLN A 235 -16.55 -9.59 -9.68
N MET A 236 -15.70 -9.36 -8.69
CA MET A 236 -15.40 -10.35 -7.67
C MET A 236 -16.59 -10.49 -6.74
N ILE A 237 -17.15 -11.70 -6.70
CA ILE A 237 -18.11 -12.07 -5.66
C ILE A 237 -17.30 -12.16 -4.36
N ARG A 238 -17.61 -11.26 -3.42
CA ARG A 238 -16.96 -11.33 -2.11
C ARG A 238 -17.42 -12.59 -1.41
N PRO A 239 -16.61 -13.18 -0.49
CA PRO A 239 -17.00 -14.36 0.27
C PRO A 239 -18.04 -14.02 1.35
N PHE A 240 -18.95 -13.10 1.07
CA PHE A 240 -20.07 -12.76 1.92
C PHE A 240 -21.26 -13.63 1.53
N ARG A 241 -21.86 -14.25 2.51
CA ARG A 241 -23.00 -15.14 2.29
C ARG A 241 -24.11 -14.48 1.49
N ALA A 242 -24.47 -13.23 1.80
CA ALA A 242 -25.50 -12.50 1.08
C ALA A 242 -25.14 -12.27 -0.41
N GLU A 243 -23.90 -11.93 -0.73
CA GLU A 243 -23.48 -11.76 -2.13
C GLU A 243 -23.50 -13.11 -2.87
N THR A 244 -23.09 -14.18 -2.18
CA THR A 244 -23.12 -15.54 -2.74
C THR A 244 -24.55 -16.03 -2.94
N GLU A 245 -25.44 -15.82 -1.99
CA GLU A 245 -26.85 -16.21 -2.10
C GLU A 245 -27.60 -15.37 -3.13
N GLN A 246 -27.35 -14.06 -3.18
CA GLN A 246 -27.91 -13.19 -4.20
C GLN A 246 -27.46 -13.58 -5.60
N SER A 247 -26.22 -14.00 -5.76
CA SER A 247 -25.70 -14.52 -7.03
C SER A 247 -26.33 -15.85 -7.42
N GLN A 248 -26.73 -16.67 -6.44
CA GLN A 248 -27.44 -17.95 -6.68
C GLN A 248 -28.91 -17.77 -6.98
N LEU A 249 -29.57 -16.75 -6.42
CA LEU A 249 -30.98 -16.45 -6.68
C LEU A 249 -31.24 -15.82 -8.07
N SER A 250 -30.21 -15.20 -8.66
CA SER A 250 -30.25 -14.71 -10.02
C SER A 250 -29.70 -15.75 -11.00
N GLU A 251 -30.41 -16.87 -11.17
CA GLU A 251 -29.99 -17.96 -12.09
C GLU A 251 -29.51 -17.47 -13.47
N PRO A 252 -30.13 -16.48 -14.12
CA PRO A 252 -29.62 -15.96 -15.38
C PRO A 252 -28.26 -15.25 -15.24
N ILE A 253 -27.97 -14.65 -14.09
CA ILE A 253 -26.71 -13.92 -13.83
C ILE A 253 -25.59 -14.88 -13.39
N ASN A 254 -25.93 -15.97 -12.69
CA ASN A 254 -24.96 -17.01 -12.28
C ASN A 254 -24.40 -17.81 -13.45
N GLN A 255 -25.08 -17.79 -14.58
CA GLN A 255 -24.64 -18.44 -15.80
C GLN A 255 -23.82 -17.51 -16.69
N LEU A 256 -23.68 -16.21 -16.31
CA LEU A 256 -22.80 -15.33 -17.06
C LEU A 256 -21.35 -15.77 -16.87
N PRO A 257 -20.63 -16.05 -17.98
CA PRO A 257 -19.22 -16.37 -17.93
C PRO A 257 -18.48 -15.19 -17.33
N GLY A 258 -17.85 -15.37 -16.20
CA GLY A 258 -17.15 -14.29 -15.48
C GLY A 258 -17.58 -14.12 -14.02
N SER A 259 -18.68 -14.74 -13.58
CA SER A 259 -18.93 -14.96 -12.16
C SER A 259 -18.05 -16.06 -11.55
N ALA A 260 -17.00 -16.45 -12.26
CA ALA A 260 -15.98 -17.35 -11.76
C ALA A 260 -15.46 -16.81 -10.43
N VAL A 261 -15.82 -17.47 -9.38
CA VAL A 261 -15.37 -17.25 -8.02
C VAL A 261 -13.85 -17.40 -8.02
N PHE A 262 -13.12 -16.30 -8.02
CA PHE A 262 -11.76 -16.34 -7.55
C PHE A 262 -11.82 -16.47 -6.02
N THR A 263 -11.84 -17.72 -5.56
CA THR A 263 -11.61 -18.07 -4.15
C THR A 263 -10.14 -17.94 -3.79
#